data_6e879c90e430c11c6bddee680613fb0f
#
_entry.id   6e879c90e430c11c6bddee680613fb0f
#
_cell.length_a   1.000
_cell.length_b   1.000
_cell.length_c   1.000
_cell.angle_alpha   90.00
_cell.angle_beta   90.00
_cell.angle_gamma   90.00
#
_symmetry.space_group_name_H-M   'P 1'
#
loop_
_entity.id
_entity.type
_entity.pdbx_description
1 polymer ?
#
loop_
_entity_poly.entity_id
_entity_poly.type
_entity_poly.pdbx_seq_one_letter_code
_entity_poly.pdbx_strand_id
1 'polypeptide(L)'
;MKRLLLIMALCLPLLGLSAAGVEPIPADTIITLDKKRIEVKDNGDRMKVRVYELTEEGDSIDDEMVFEGHYRDGQSYERRKHIRTLSIPVPTWDRDFSAHWAGIGLGFNSFIGDDLTLRKGNSWELNLNFMEFSLPFSRYNWAVVTGAGMRWNRYRLDTNGYLKEVDGVTVLVPAPEDMVYKKSKLNITSITIPVLLEWQTKKVRHRPRFFVSAGVVGVVKTMSSSKVTYRDERDKNRTEKMDGGMNIHPVTMDLLFQVGTGCMGAYFKYSPIEMFENNRGPAVNPISFGLHLHI
;
A
#
# COMPACT_ATOMS: atom_id res chain seq x y z
N MET A 1 -7.06 25.38 18.82
CA MET A 1 -5.62 25.53 18.62
C MET A 1 -4.73 24.81 19.64
N LYS A 2 -5.23 24.22 20.73
CA LYS A 2 -4.40 23.51 21.74
C LYS A 2 -4.23 21.99 21.53
N ARG A 3 -4.89 21.39 20.53
CA ARG A 3 -4.82 19.92 20.26
C ARG A 3 -3.92 19.53 19.08
N LEU A 4 -3.37 20.48 18.34
CA LEU A 4 -2.46 20.22 17.21
C LEU A 4 -0.99 20.16 17.65
N LEU A 5 -0.66 20.63 18.85
CA LEU A 5 0.71 20.65 19.39
C LEU A 5 1.13 19.33 20.07
N LEU A 6 0.19 18.41 20.30
CA LEU A 6 0.51 17.15 20.99
C LEU A 6 1.02 16.04 20.05
N ILE A 7 0.81 16.17 18.76
CA ILE A 7 1.24 15.16 17.76
C ILE A 7 2.67 15.43 17.26
N MET A 8 3.17 16.66 17.37
CA MET A 8 4.56 16.99 17.00
C MET A 8 5.60 16.67 18.08
N ALA A 9 5.18 16.35 19.32
CA ALA A 9 6.11 16.06 20.42
C ALA A 9 6.57 14.59 20.50
N LEU A 10 6.06 13.69 19.63
CA LEU A 10 6.39 12.26 19.67
C LEU A 10 7.49 11.83 18.68
N CYS A 11 8.10 12.76 17.98
CA CYS A 11 9.18 12.51 17.01
C CYS A 11 10.53 13.09 17.42
N LEU A 12 10.82 13.24 18.72
CA LEU A 12 12.17 13.55 19.16
C LEU A 12 12.92 12.24 19.47
N PRO A 13 14.06 11.98 18.81
CA PRO A 13 14.86 10.80 19.07
C PRO A 13 15.47 10.90 20.48
N LEU A 14 15.38 9.82 21.23
CA LEU A 14 16.16 9.55 22.42
C LEU A 14 17.66 9.54 22.06
N LEU A 15 18.27 10.69 22.10
CA LEU A 15 19.73 10.85 22.13
C LEU A 15 20.12 10.95 23.62
N GLY A 16 20.65 9.87 24.15
CA GLY A 16 21.21 9.87 25.50
C GLY A 16 21.31 8.50 26.12
N LEU A 17 21.97 7.54 25.46
CA LEU A 17 22.59 6.42 26.19
C LEU A 17 24.10 6.61 26.11
N SER A 18 24.66 6.97 27.24
CA SER A 18 26.10 6.95 27.53
C SER A 18 26.73 5.68 26.98
N ALA A 19 27.75 5.81 26.16
CA ALA A 19 28.64 4.74 25.79
C ALA A 19 29.33 4.22 27.07
N ALA A 20 28.78 3.16 27.66
CA ALA A 20 29.60 2.29 28.48
C ALA A 20 30.71 1.74 27.57
N GLY A 21 31.96 1.95 27.97
CA GLY A 21 33.12 1.53 27.20
C GLY A 21 33.02 0.03 26.91
N VAL A 22 32.87 -0.25 25.62
CA VAL A 22 33.02 -1.61 25.10
C VAL A 22 34.52 -1.86 25.09
N GLU A 23 35.00 -2.73 26.00
CA GLU A 23 36.37 -3.25 25.90
C GLU A 23 36.53 -3.89 24.51
N PRO A 24 37.70 -3.69 23.85
CA PRO A 24 37.95 -4.31 22.55
C PRO A 24 37.85 -5.83 22.67
N ILE A 25 36.91 -6.43 21.95
CA ILE A 25 36.74 -7.87 21.85
C ILE A 25 38.02 -8.43 21.24
N PRO A 26 38.67 -9.47 21.85
CA PRO A 26 39.89 -10.08 21.29
C PRO A 26 39.64 -10.57 19.85
N ALA A 27 40.68 -10.48 19.03
CA ALA A 27 40.63 -10.72 17.57
C ALA A 27 40.04 -12.06 17.15
N ASP A 28 40.05 -13.08 18.02
CA ASP A 28 39.38 -14.35 17.81
C ASP A 28 38.55 -14.72 19.06
N THR A 29 37.24 -14.73 18.92
CA THR A 29 36.32 -15.04 20.03
C THR A 29 35.39 -16.17 19.66
N ILE A 30 35.29 -17.17 20.56
CA ILE A 30 34.32 -18.26 20.46
C ILE A 30 33.30 -18.09 21.60
N ILE A 31 32.04 -17.99 21.26
CA ILE A 31 30.94 -17.89 22.21
C ILE A 31 30.04 -19.12 22.02
N THR A 32 29.87 -19.91 23.07
CA THR A 32 28.93 -21.03 23.07
C THR A 32 27.69 -20.64 23.86
N LEU A 33 26.54 -20.66 23.23
CA LEU A 33 25.24 -20.32 23.79
C LEU A 33 24.28 -21.47 23.50
N ASP A 34 23.90 -22.21 24.53
CA ASP A 34 22.97 -23.33 24.45
C ASP A 34 23.42 -24.36 23.37
N LYS A 35 22.64 -24.51 22.29
CA LYS A 35 22.94 -25.40 21.17
C LYS A 35 23.65 -24.70 19.99
N LYS A 36 24.29 -23.57 20.22
CA LYS A 36 24.97 -22.81 19.15
C LYS A 36 26.35 -22.36 19.54
N ARG A 37 27.30 -22.53 18.62
CA ARG A 37 28.66 -22.00 18.75
C ARG A 37 28.88 -20.89 17.72
N ILE A 38 29.28 -19.72 18.19
CA ILE A 38 29.56 -18.54 17.36
C ILE A 38 31.07 -18.30 17.38
N GLU A 39 31.70 -18.35 16.23
CA GLU A 39 33.12 -18.02 16.04
C GLU A 39 33.20 -16.64 15.36
N VAL A 40 33.89 -15.71 15.98
CA VAL A 40 34.19 -14.39 15.41
C VAL A 40 35.70 -14.30 15.21
N LYS A 41 36.13 -14.11 13.96
CA LYS A 41 37.52 -13.87 13.60
C LYS A 41 37.67 -12.48 13.01
N ASP A 42 38.51 -11.65 13.63
CA ASP A 42 38.82 -10.31 13.17
C ASP A 42 40.30 -10.19 12.84
N ASN A 43 40.61 -9.91 11.57
CA ASN A 43 41.96 -9.69 11.08
C ASN A 43 42.24 -8.21 10.76
N GLY A 44 41.49 -7.27 11.37
CA GLY A 44 41.63 -5.83 11.15
C GLY A 44 40.87 -5.32 9.91
N ASP A 45 41.21 -5.83 8.73
CA ASP A 45 40.54 -5.45 7.47
C ASP A 45 39.31 -6.33 7.15
N ARG A 46 39.17 -7.46 7.83
CA ARG A 46 38.09 -8.45 7.56
C ARG A 46 37.59 -9.07 8.85
N MET A 47 36.30 -8.97 9.08
CA MET A 47 35.63 -9.70 10.13
C MET A 47 34.88 -10.91 9.52
N LYS A 48 35.06 -12.09 10.13
CA LYS A 48 34.36 -13.31 9.74
C LYS A 48 33.62 -13.84 10.93
N VAL A 49 32.29 -14.05 10.75
CA VAL A 49 31.42 -14.62 11.77
C VAL A 49 30.86 -15.94 11.25
N ARG A 50 31.05 -17.02 12.01
CA ARG A 50 30.46 -18.33 11.74
C ARG A 50 29.56 -18.75 12.89
N VAL A 51 28.42 -19.31 12.57
CA VAL A 51 27.48 -19.88 13.55
C VAL A 51 27.30 -21.36 13.22
N TYR A 52 27.53 -22.18 14.21
CA TYR A 52 27.33 -23.63 14.16
C TYR A 52 26.15 -24.01 15.04
N GLU A 53 25.37 -24.97 14.62
CA GLU A 53 24.36 -25.65 15.43
C GLU A 53 24.96 -26.95 15.97
N LEU A 54 24.89 -27.14 17.29
CA LEU A 54 25.44 -28.32 17.99
C LEU A 54 24.31 -29.35 18.07
N THR A 55 24.48 -30.48 17.40
CA THR A 55 23.55 -31.59 17.49
C THR A 55 24.22 -32.71 18.30
N GLU A 56 23.56 -33.13 19.36
CA GLU A 56 24.03 -34.32 20.15
C GLU A 56 23.47 -35.56 19.49
N GLU A 57 24.30 -36.30 18.78
CA GLU A 57 24.01 -37.66 18.29
C GLU A 57 25.00 -38.64 18.94
N GLY A 58 24.59 -39.28 20.05
CA GLY A 58 25.42 -40.20 20.79
C GLY A 58 26.57 -39.51 21.57
N ASP A 59 27.76 -40.10 21.56
CA ASP A 59 28.97 -39.60 22.25
C ASP A 59 29.77 -38.57 21.44
N SER A 60 29.31 -38.14 20.28
CA SER A 60 29.97 -37.17 19.42
C SER A 60 29.14 -35.93 19.23
N ILE A 61 29.76 -34.74 19.37
CA ILE A 61 29.16 -33.44 19.06
C ILE A 61 29.47 -33.16 17.59
N ASP A 62 28.44 -33.17 16.75
CA ASP A 62 28.58 -32.82 15.33
C ASP A 62 28.21 -31.33 15.15
N ASP A 63 29.16 -30.56 14.61
CA ASP A 63 29.07 -29.13 14.42
C ASP A 63 28.57 -28.81 13.00
N GLU A 64 27.30 -28.52 12.82
CA GLU A 64 26.80 -28.12 11.52
C GLU A 64 26.86 -26.60 11.36
N MET A 65 27.64 -26.09 10.41
CA MET A 65 27.73 -24.67 10.10
C MET A 65 26.44 -24.19 9.43
N VAL A 66 25.66 -23.32 10.11
CA VAL A 66 24.36 -22.80 9.63
C VAL A 66 24.47 -21.40 9.04
N PHE A 67 25.52 -20.65 9.41
CA PHE A 67 25.72 -19.29 8.93
C PHE A 67 27.21 -18.96 8.83
N GLU A 68 27.59 -18.26 7.75
CA GLU A 68 28.90 -17.66 7.57
C GLU A 68 28.74 -16.23 7.01
N GLY A 69 29.23 -15.25 7.73
CA GLY A 69 29.24 -13.84 7.34
C GLY A 69 30.67 -13.32 7.19
N HIS A 70 30.94 -12.59 6.12
CA HIS A 70 32.21 -11.87 5.89
C HIS A 70 31.92 -10.38 5.82
N TYR A 71 32.67 -9.60 6.56
CA TYR A 71 32.61 -8.14 6.54
C TYR A 71 33.96 -7.56 6.10
N ARG A 72 33.95 -6.74 5.05
CA ARG A 72 35.15 -6.08 4.54
C ARG A 72 34.78 -4.73 3.92
N ASP A 73 35.47 -3.64 4.33
CA ASP A 73 35.34 -2.30 3.75
C ASP A 73 33.88 -1.80 3.61
N GLY A 74 33.04 -2.04 4.62
CA GLY A 74 31.65 -1.63 4.59
C GLY A 74 30.72 -2.52 3.72
N GLN A 75 31.24 -3.63 3.16
CA GLN A 75 30.46 -4.62 2.44
C GLN A 75 30.31 -5.89 3.27
N SER A 76 29.10 -6.42 3.36
CA SER A 76 28.81 -7.69 4.01
C SER A 76 28.51 -8.78 2.99
N TYR A 77 29.08 -9.96 3.18
CA TYR A 77 28.79 -11.16 2.41
C TYR A 77 28.24 -12.22 3.36
N GLU A 78 27.03 -12.73 3.12
CA GLU A 78 26.39 -13.73 3.97
C GLU A 78 26.18 -15.03 3.19
N ARG A 79 26.57 -16.15 3.78
CA ARG A 79 26.27 -17.47 3.28
C ARG A 79 25.46 -18.23 4.36
N ARG A 80 24.23 -18.59 4.04
CA ARG A 80 23.37 -19.42 4.90
C ARG A 80 23.26 -20.82 4.30
N LYS A 81 23.42 -21.86 5.11
CA LYS A 81 23.13 -23.22 4.68
C LYS A 81 21.64 -23.45 4.80
N HIS A 82 20.99 -23.70 3.67
CA HIS A 82 19.54 -23.90 3.62
C HIS A 82 19.15 -25.23 4.28
N ILE A 83 18.35 -25.15 5.33
CA ILE A 83 17.37 -26.21 5.64
C ILE A 83 16.45 -26.29 4.42
N ARG A 84 16.19 -27.49 3.90
CA ARG A 84 15.32 -27.75 2.74
C ARG A 84 13.87 -27.27 2.98
N THR A 85 13.66 -26.00 3.02
CA THR A 85 12.39 -25.37 2.69
C THR A 85 12.40 -25.11 1.20
N LEU A 86 11.30 -25.41 0.54
CA LEU A 86 11.08 -25.20 -0.89
C LEU A 86 11.59 -23.81 -1.28
N SER A 87 12.85 -23.72 -1.70
CA SER A 87 13.43 -22.45 -2.12
C SER A 87 12.92 -22.19 -3.53
N ILE A 88 11.82 -21.43 -3.61
CA ILE A 88 11.56 -20.64 -4.81
C ILE A 88 12.83 -19.79 -4.98
N PRO A 89 13.56 -19.91 -6.10
CA PRO A 89 14.71 -19.05 -6.34
C PRO A 89 14.20 -17.63 -6.44
N VAL A 90 14.18 -16.92 -5.33
CA VAL A 90 13.99 -15.48 -5.34
C VAL A 90 15.32 -14.93 -5.82
N PRO A 91 15.40 -14.35 -7.01
CA PRO A 91 16.63 -13.75 -7.49
C PRO A 91 17.12 -12.75 -6.44
N THR A 92 18.41 -12.78 -6.09
CA THR A 92 19.05 -11.74 -5.25
C THR A 92 19.12 -10.48 -6.07
N TRP A 93 18.06 -9.68 -6.00
CA TRP A 93 17.86 -8.47 -6.78
C TRP A 93 18.55 -7.32 -6.07
N ASP A 94 19.05 -6.40 -6.90
CA ASP A 94 19.73 -5.20 -6.47
C ASP A 94 18.91 -4.48 -5.39
N ARG A 95 19.44 -4.37 -4.18
CA ARG A 95 18.78 -3.78 -2.99
C ARG A 95 18.43 -2.29 -3.15
N ASP A 96 18.70 -1.73 -4.30
CA ASP A 96 18.54 -0.31 -4.59
C ASP A 96 17.18 0.05 -5.21
N PHE A 97 16.28 -0.91 -5.52
CA PHE A 97 14.95 -0.62 -6.03
C PHE A 97 13.99 -0.35 -4.85
N SER A 98 13.41 0.85 -4.79
CA SER A 98 12.36 1.23 -3.86
C SER A 98 11.08 1.41 -4.66
N ALA A 99 10.10 0.57 -4.49
CA ALA A 99 8.83 0.68 -5.19
C ALA A 99 8.00 1.88 -4.69
N HIS A 100 6.98 2.27 -5.44
CA HIS A 100 6.16 3.45 -5.13
C HIS A 100 4.66 3.09 -5.16
N TRP A 101 4.27 2.10 -4.35
CA TRP A 101 2.87 1.75 -4.13
C TRP A 101 2.41 2.04 -2.71
N ALA A 102 3.20 1.64 -1.68
CA ALA A 102 2.85 1.85 -0.29
C ALA A 102 2.73 3.34 0.06
N GLY A 103 1.70 3.70 0.83
CA GLY A 103 1.49 5.09 1.24
C GLY A 103 0.02 5.53 1.24
N ILE A 104 -0.21 6.83 1.15
CA ILE A 104 -1.52 7.45 1.23
C ILE A 104 -1.80 8.26 -0.04
N GLY A 105 -2.91 7.96 -0.72
CA GLY A 105 -3.37 8.68 -1.90
C GLY A 105 -4.66 9.45 -1.63
N LEU A 106 -4.72 10.69 -2.12
CA LEU A 106 -5.92 11.52 -2.11
C LEU A 106 -6.22 11.96 -3.54
N GLY A 107 -7.47 11.78 -3.98
CA GLY A 107 -7.86 12.14 -5.34
C GLY A 107 -9.30 12.58 -5.47
N PHE A 108 -9.61 13.03 -6.68
CA PHE A 108 -10.95 13.39 -7.10
C PHE A 108 -11.50 12.31 -8.02
N ASN A 109 -12.78 11.98 -7.83
CA ASN A 109 -13.52 11.03 -8.64
C ASN A 109 -14.42 11.72 -9.64
N SER A 110 -14.57 11.10 -10.80
CA SER A 110 -15.58 11.45 -11.80
C SER A 110 -16.10 10.17 -12.47
N PHE A 111 -17.11 10.32 -13.32
CA PHE A 111 -17.64 9.26 -14.18
C PHE A 111 -17.46 9.63 -15.66
N ILE A 112 -17.26 8.63 -16.47
CA ILE A 112 -17.48 8.66 -17.91
C ILE A 112 -18.80 7.93 -18.15
N GLY A 113 -19.71 8.55 -18.90
CA GLY A 113 -21.09 8.12 -19.14
C GLY A 113 -22.10 9.19 -18.70
N ASP A 114 -23.27 9.17 -19.31
CA ASP A 114 -24.27 10.23 -19.16
C ASP A 114 -25.36 9.90 -18.13
N ASP A 115 -25.42 8.65 -17.63
CA ASP A 115 -26.49 8.17 -16.76
C ASP A 115 -26.45 8.74 -15.34
N LEU A 116 -25.25 9.13 -14.88
CA LEU A 116 -25.08 9.74 -13.56
C LEU A 116 -24.15 10.95 -13.62
N THR A 117 -24.66 12.09 -13.18
CA THR A 117 -23.86 13.31 -13.07
C THR A 117 -23.36 13.52 -11.66
N LEU A 118 -22.04 13.73 -11.52
CA LEU A 118 -21.40 14.04 -10.26
C LEU A 118 -21.24 15.55 -10.06
N ARG A 119 -21.44 16.00 -8.84
CA ARG A 119 -21.14 17.38 -8.47
C ARG A 119 -19.64 17.61 -8.46
N LYS A 120 -19.16 18.48 -9.35
CA LYS A 120 -17.74 18.77 -9.55
C LYS A 120 -17.04 19.16 -8.23
N GLY A 121 -15.86 18.61 -7.99
CA GLY A 121 -15.00 18.92 -6.83
C GLY A 121 -15.46 18.38 -5.47
N ASN A 122 -16.59 17.68 -5.40
CA ASN A 122 -17.11 17.14 -4.13
C ASN A 122 -17.08 15.61 -4.05
N SER A 123 -16.61 14.95 -5.10
CA SER A 123 -16.37 13.51 -5.15
C SER A 123 -14.88 13.25 -4.97
N TRP A 124 -14.54 12.42 -4.02
CA TRP A 124 -13.14 12.19 -3.66
C TRP A 124 -12.87 10.73 -3.32
N GLU A 125 -11.62 10.35 -3.40
CA GLU A 125 -11.13 9.05 -2.94
C GLU A 125 -9.96 9.21 -1.97
N LEU A 126 -9.89 8.26 -1.05
CA LEU A 126 -8.76 8.02 -0.17
C LEU A 126 -8.25 6.61 -0.42
N ASN A 127 -6.96 6.48 -0.71
CA ASN A 127 -6.28 5.20 -0.83
C ASN A 127 -5.29 5.06 0.33
N LEU A 128 -5.32 3.93 1.02
CA LEU A 128 -4.33 3.52 2.00
C LEU A 128 -3.69 2.22 1.52
N ASN A 129 -2.48 2.31 1.00
CA ASN A 129 -1.72 1.19 0.48
C ASN A 129 -0.69 0.78 1.54
N PHE A 130 -0.88 -0.38 2.17
CA PHE A 130 -0.15 -0.78 3.37
C PHE A 130 0.82 -1.95 3.14
N MET A 131 0.74 -2.61 2.01
CA MET A 131 1.64 -3.70 1.61
C MET A 131 2.21 -3.43 0.23
N GLU A 132 3.51 -3.70 0.08
CA GLU A 132 4.23 -3.52 -1.17
C GLU A 132 5.28 -4.60 -1.33
N PHE A 133 5.34 -5.17 -2.53
CA PHE A 133 6.36 -6.11 -2.96
C PHE A 133 6.86 -5.70 -4.34
N SER A 134 8.17 -5.67 -4.53
CA SER A 134 8.77 -5.39 -5.82
C SER A 134 9.63 -6.57 -6.29
N LEU A 135 9.52 -6.88 -7.58
CA LEU A 135 10.31 -7.87 -8.29
C LEU A 135 11.10 -7.16 -9.39
N PRO A 136 12.27 -6.59 -9.09
CA PRO A 136 13.14 -5.98 -10.10
C PRO A 136 13.65 -7.07 -11.06
N PHE A 137 13.60 -6.88 -12.37
CA PHE A 137 13.97 -7.88 -13.36
C PHE A 137 14.98 -7.39 -14.40
N SER A 138 15.43 -6.15 -14.30
CA SER A 138 16.34 -5.56 -15.27
C SER A 138 17.41 -4.71 -14.61
N ARG A 139 18.62 -4.76 -15.18
CA ARG A 139 19.70 -3.80 -14.89
C ARG A 139 19.31 -2.34 -15.22
N TYR A 140 18.16 -2.12 -15.83
CA TYR A 140 17.65 -0.82 -16.30
C TYR A 140 16.59 -0.21 -15.39
N ASN A 141 16.61 -0.54 -14.09
CA ASN A 141 15.71 0.05 -13.09
C ASN A 141 14.21 -0.22 -13.33
N TRP A 142 13.87 -1.40 -13.86
CA TRP A 142 12.51 -1.86 -14.01
C TRP A 142 12.15 -2.89 -12.94
N ALA A 143 10.91 -2.83 -12.46
CA ALA A 143 10.35 -3.85 -11.56
C ALA A 143 8.86 -4.07 -11.83
N VAL A 144 8.39 -5.26 -11.48
CA VAL A 144 6.97 -5.51 -11.25
C VAL A 144 6.69 -5.20 -9.79
N VAL A 145 5.70 -4.36 -9.53
CA VAL A 145 5.25 -3.97 -8.19
C VAL A 145 3.87 -4.54 -7.94
N THR A 146 3.71 -5.20 -6.81
CA THR A 146 2.42 -5.70 -6.33
C THR A 146 2.25 -5.37 -4.85
N GLY A 147 1.05 -5.60 -4.31
CA GLY A 147 0.79 -5.28 -2.92
C GLY A 147 -0.67 -5.39 -2.53
N ALA A 148 -1.04 -4.72 -1.46
CA ALA A 148 -2.43 -4.61 -1.03
C ALA A 148 -2.73 -3.23 -0.46
N GLY A 149 -3.98 -2.80 -0.62
CA GLY A 149 -4.46 -1.54 -0.10
C GLY A 149 -5.96 -1.54 0.17
N MET A 150 -6.42 -0.47 0.78
CA MET A 150 -7.83 -0.17 0.96
C MET A 150 -8.15 1.17 0.29
N ARG A 151 -9.35 1.24 -0.29
CA ARG A 151 -9.83 2.44 -0.97
C ARG A 151 -11.20 2.80 -0.45
N TRP A 152 -11.40 4.10 -0.19
CA TRP A 152 -12.68 4.70 0.15
C TRP A 152 -13.04 5.70 -0.91
N ASN A 153 -14.08 5.42 -1.69
CA ASN A 153 -14.63 6.30 -2.70
C ASN A 153 -15.89 6.97 -2.18
N ARG A 154 -15.98 8.26 -2.39
CA ARG A 154 -17.20 9.04 -2.15
C ARG A 154 -17.59 9.77 -3.42
N TYR A 155 -18.70 9.38 -3.98
CA TYR A 155 -19.32 10.04 -5.13
C TYR A 155 -20.47 10.90 -4.65
N ARG A 156 -20.46 12.19 -5.01
CA ARG A 156 -21.54 13.09 -4.70
C ARG A 156 -22.36 13.34 -5.96
N LEU A 157 -23.59 12.86 -5.96
CA LEU A 157 -24.51 13.03 -7.08
C LEU A 157 -24.99 14.49 -7.17
N ASP A 158 -25.10 15.00 -8.38
CA ASP A 158 -25.65 16.34 -8.67
C ASP A 158 -27.13 16.24 -9.06
N THR A 159 -27.92 15.64 -8.18
CA THR A 159 -29.33 15.38 -8.39
C THR A 159 -30.11 15.47 -7.09
N ASN A 160 -31.40 15.80 -7.17
CA ASN A 160 -32.33 15.71 -6.05
C ASN A 160 -32.93 14.28 -5.98
N GLY A 161 -32.08 13.28 -5.79
CA GLY A 161 -32.47 11.88 -5.72
C GLY A 161 -31.39 11.05 -5.04
N TYR A 162 -31.61 9.75 -4.93
CA TYR A 162 -30.66 8.79 -4.37
C TYR A 162 -30.70 7.46 -5.12
N LEU A 163 -29.60 6.74 -5.05
CA LEU A 163 -29.52 5.39 -5.63
C LEU A 163 -30.14 4.39 -4.68
N LYS A 164 -31.03 3.54 -5.21
CA LYS A 164 -31.68 2.45 -4.50
C LYS A 164 -31.88 1.26 -5.44
N GLU A 165 -31.84 0.07 -4.91
CA GLU A 165 -32.25 -1.14 -5.62
C GLU A 165 -33.77 -1.26 -5.60
N VAL A 166 -34.36 -1.36 -6.77
CA VAL A 166 -35.79 -1.61 -6.99
C VAL A 166 -35.90 -2.74 -8.00
N ASP A 167 -36.61 -3.80 -7.63
CA ASP A 167 -36.85 -5.00 -8.47
C ASP A 167 -35.53 -5.59 -9.06
N GLY A 168 -34.45 -5.59 -8.26
CA GLY A 168 -33.15 -6.14 -8.67
C GLY A 168 -32.32 -5.23 -9.58
N VAL A 169 -32.74 -3.97 -9.79
CA VAL A 169 -32.02 -2.96 -10.58
C VAL A 169 -31.75 -1.72 -9.73
N THR A 170 -30.53 -1.23 -9.76
CA THR A 170 -30.18 0.01 -9.09
C THR A 170 -30.61 1.20 -9.93
N VAL A 171 -31.56 1.98 -9.42
CA VAL A 171 -32.14 3.15 -10.08
C VAL A 171 -31.93 4.40 -9.27
N LEU A 172 -31.95 5.55 -9.94
CA LEU A 172 -31.97 6.86 -9.31
C LEU A 172 -33.42 7.20 -8.96
N VAL A 173 -33.75 7.14 -7.66
CA VAL A 173 -35.10 7.48 -7.15
C VAL A 173 -35.10 8.98 -6.84
N PRO A 174 -36.05 9.76 -7.42
CA PRO A 174 -36.18 11.19 -7.08
C PRO A 174 -36.61 11.37 -5.62
N ALA A 175 -36.28 12.52 -5.06
CA ALA A 175 -36.79 12.92 -3.75
C ALA A 175 -38.32 13.07 -3.79
N PRO A 176 -39.03 12.84 -2.67
CA PRO A 176 -40.43 13.24 -2.53
C PRO A 176 -40.63 14.70 -2.86
N GLU A 177 -41.82 15.06 -3.40
CA GLU A 177 -42.13 16.45 -3.85
C GLU A 177 -41.92 17.50 -2.76
N ASP A 178 -42.14 17.14 -1.50
CA ASP A 178 -41.97 18.02 -0.34
C ASP A 178 -40.54 18.10 0.21
N MET A 179 -39.57 17.35 -0.39
CA MET A 179 -38.22 17.27 0.14
C MET A 179 -37.15 17.65 -0.88
N VAL A 180 -36.19 18.46 -0.43
CA VAL A 180 -35.02 18.80 -1.21
C VAL A 180 -33.76 18.20 -0.50
N TYR A 181 -33.10 17.29 -1.17
CA TYR A 181 -31.84 16.74 -0.65
C TYR A 181 -30.67 17.70 -0.88
N LYS A 182 -30.11 18.18 0.21
CA LYS A 182 -28.93 19.04 0.19
C LYS A 182 -27.69 18.31 -0.33
N LYS A 183 -27.62 16.99 -0.09
CA LYS A 183 -26.52 16.12 -0.50
C LYS A 183 -27.02 14.71 -0.74
N SER A 184 -26.69 14.17 -1.91
CA SER A 184 -26.82 12.75 -2.21
C SER A 184 -25.42 12.16 -2.43
N LYS A 185 -25.10 11.04 -1.79
CA LYS A 185 -23.77 10.45 -1.77
C LYS A 185 -23.81 8.94 -1.92
N LEU A 186 -22.97 8.44 -2.80
CA LEU A 186 -22.61 7.03 -2.89
C LEU A 186 -21.22 6.83 -2.27
N ASN A 187 -21.12 5.97 -1.25
CA ASN A 187 -19.84 5.62 -0.66
C ASN A 187 -19.55 4.15 -0.96
N ILE A 188 -18.32 3.86 -1.37
CA ILE A 188 -17.85 2.50 -1.68
C ILE A 188 -16.52 2.30 -0.97
N THR A 189 -16.38 1.17 -0.28
CA THR A 189 -15.11 0.72 0.31
C THR A 189 -14.66 -0.53 -0.41
N SER A 190 -13.39 -0.60 -0.78
CA SER A 190 -12.82 -1.70 -1.56
C SER A 190 -11.43 -2.08 -1.06
N ILE A 191 -11.07 -3.34 -1.26
CA ILE A 191 -9.68 -3.83 -1.17
C ILE A 191 -9.09 -3.74 -2.57
N THR A 192 -7.82 -3.35 -2.66
CA THR A 192 -7.09 -3.17 -3.93
C THR A 192 -5.84 -4.01 -3.96
N ILE A 193 -5.56 -4.63 -5.11
CA ILE A 193 -4.39 -5.48 -5.36
C ILE A 193 -3.78 -5.02 -6.68
N PRO A 194 -2.62 -4.34 -6.68
CA PRO A 194 -1.96 -3.87 -7.89
C PRO A 194 -1.08 -4.94 -8.55
N VAL A 195 -0.93 -4.82 -9.86
CA VAL A 195 0.14 -5.42 -10.64
C VAL A 195 0.63 -4.33 -11.60
N LEU A 196 1.74 -3.70 -11.24
CA LEU A 196 2.27 -2.53 -11.93
C LEU A 196 3.65 -2.82 -12.48
N LEU A 197 3.93 -2.27 -13.65
CA LEU A 197 5.27 -2.15 -14.18
C LEU A 197 5.81 -0.77 -13.82
N GLU A 198 6.90 -0.73 -13.07
CA GLU A 198 7.51 0.51 -12.62
C GLU A 198 8.92 0.66 -13.18
N TRP A 199 9.20 1.86 -13.69
CA TRP A 199 10.53 2.30 -14.10
C TRP A 199 11.00 3.47 -13.25
N GLN A 200 12.29 3.44 -12.88
CA GLN A 200 12.93 4.49 -12.09
C GLN A 200 14.19 5.00 -12.74
N THR A 201 14.53 6.26 -12.51
CA THR A 201 15.85 6.79 -12.86
C THR A 201 16.94 6.17 -12.00
N LYS A 202 18.18 6.15 -12.50
CA LYS A 202 19.35 5.71 -11.71
C LYS A 202 19.48 6.58 -10.45
N LYS A 203 19.91 5.95 -9.35
CA LYS A 203 20.21 6.66 -8.10
C LYS A 203 21.41 7.59 -8.30
N VAL A 204 21.18 8.87 -8.17
CA VAL A 204 22.25 9.90 -8.17
C VAL A 204 22.33 10.46 -6.76
N ARG A 205 23.55 10.59 -6.24
CA ARG A 205 23.80 11.12 -4.89
C ARG A 205 23.07 12.45 -4.70
N HIS A 206 22.25 12.57 -3.62
CA HIS A 206 21.47 13.75 -3.26
C HIS A 206 20.30 14.15 -4.21
N ARG A 207 19.88 13.28 -5.14
CA ARG A 207 18.70 13.55 -5.96
C ARG A 207 17.64 12.47 -5.73
N PRO A 208 16.37 12.85 -5.52
CA PRO A 208 15.27 11.88 -5.47
C PRO A 208 15.13 11.21 -6.84
N ARG A 209 14.77 9.94 -6.85
CA ARG A 209 14.51 9.21 -8.10
C ARG A 209 13.19 9.68 -8.70
N PHE A 210 13.20 9.85 -10.00
CA PHE A 210 11.97 9.97 -10.77
C PHE A 210 11.47 8.56 -11.11
N PHE A 211 10.18 8.34 -11.01
CA PHE A 211 9.55 7.07 -11.36
C PHE A 211 8.33 7.27 -12.24
N VAL A 212 8.05 6.24 -13.04
CA VAL A 212 6.81 6.09 -13.81
C VAL A 212 6.33 4.66 -13.59
N SER A 213 5.07 4.51 -13.26
CA SER A 213 4.44 3.23 -13.00
C SER A 213 3.12 3.13 -13.74
N ALA A 214 2.87 1.99 -14.37
CA ALA A 214 1.62 1.73 -15.08
C ALA A 214 1.23 0.26 -14.95
N GLY A 215 -0.07 -0.01 -14.92
CA GLY A 215 -0.57 -1.38 -14.87
C GLY A 215 -2.02 -1.47 -14.44
N VAL A 216 -2.36 -2.59 -13.83
CA VAL A 216 -3.71 -2.96 -13.46
C VAL A 216 -3.84 -3.06 -11.95
N VAL A 217 -4.96 -2.58 -11.41
CA VAL A 217 -5.32 -2.74 -10.00
C VAL A 217 -6.61 -3.53 -9.93
N GLY A 218 -6.54 -4.74 -9.40
CA GLY A 218 -7.73 -5.52 -9.02
C GLY A 218 -8.44 -4.85 -7.85
N VAL A 219 -9.76 -4.74 -7.92
CA VAL A 219 -10.60 -4.05 -6.93
C VAL A 219 -11.70 -4.97 -6.47
N VAL A 220 -11.73 -5.29 -5.18
CA VAL A 220 -12.78 -6.10 -4.55
C VAL A 220 -13.61 -5.19 -3.66
N LYS A 221 -14.88 -4.99 -4.02
CA LYS A 221 -15.81 -4.19 -3.22
C LYS A 221 -16.15 -4.93 -1.91
N THR A 222 -16.00 -4.24 -0.79
CA THR A 222 -16.36 -4.79 0.54
C THR A 222 -17.66 -4.21 1.07
N MET A 223 -17.89 -2.92 0.88
CA MET A 223 -19.09 -2.24 1.36
C MET A 223 -19.53 -1.13 0.39
N SER A 224 -20.84 -0.94 0.27
CA SER A 224 -21.44 0.20 -0.42
C SER A 224 -22.58 0.80 0.38
N SER A 225 -22.84 2.09 0.24
CA SER A 225 -23.98 2.75 0.86
C SER A 225 -24.39 4.01 0.14
N SER A 226 -25.69 4.15 -0.12
CA SER A 226 -26.34 5.39 -0.56
C SER A 226 -26.80 6.19 0.66
N LYS A 227 -26.44 7.47 0.75
CA LYS A 227 -26.80 8.36 1.86
C LYS A 227 -27.27 9.69 1.34
N VAL A 228 -28.35 10.20 1.91
CA VAL A 228 -28.86 11.54 1.66
C VAL A 228 -28.74 12.41 2.89
N THR A 229 -28.62 13.73 2.66
CA THR A 229 -28.65 14.73 3.72
C THR A 229 -29.71 15.76 3.36
N TYR A 230 -30.68 15.97 4.22
CA TYR A 230 -31.77 16.93 4.08
C TYR A 230 -31.88 17.81 5.33
N ARG A 231 -32.65 18.88 5.26
CA ARG A 231 -33.02 19.69 6.42
C ARG A 231 -34.33 19.19 6.99
N ASP A 232 -34.35 18.98 8.30
CA ASP A 232 -35.56 18.69 9.06
C ASP A 232 -36.35 19.94 9.35
N GLU A 233 -37.61 19.82 9.74
CA GLU A 233 -38.49 20.92 10.15
C GLU A 233 -37.88 21.89 11.18
N ARG A 234 -36.89 21.38 11.96
CA ARG A 234 -36.12 22.15 12.95
C ARG A 234 -34.86 22.80 12.39
N ASP A 235 -34.75 22.95 11.06
CA ASP A 235 -33.57 23.48 10.33
C ASP A 235 -32.23 22.73 10.62
N LYS A 236 -32.29 21.52 11.12
CA LYS A 236 -31.10 20.68 11.38
C LYS A 236 -30.81 19.77 10.21
N ASN A 237 -29.52 19.65 9.85
CA ASN A 237 -29.09 18.70 8.83
C ASN A 237 -29.20 17.27 9.38
N ARG A 238 -30.04 16.45 8.78
CA ARG A 238 -30.11 14.99 9.01
C ARG A 238 -29.50 14.23 7.87
N THR A 239 -28.75 13.19 8.19
CA THR A 239 -28.19 12.25 7.20
C THR A 239 -28.76 10.88 7.41
N GLU A 240 -29.37 10.34 6.38
CA GLU A 240 -30.02 9.04 6.41
C GLU A 240 -29.36 8.10 5.38
N LYS A 241 -29.23 6.82 5.76
CA LYS A 241 -28.79 5.76 4.84
C LYS A 241 -30.03 5.23 4.13
N MET A 242 -30.05 5.39 2.81
CA MET A 242 -31.21 4.98 1.99
C MET A 242 -31.09 3.54 1.54
N ASP A 243 -29.90 3.08 1.16
CA ASP A 243 -29.66 1.74 0.71
C ASP A 243 -28.19 1.30 0.92
N GLY A 244 -27.93 -0.01 0.96
CA GLY A 244 -26.61 -0.62 1.03
C GLY A 244 -26.42 -1.81 0.09
N GLY A 245 -27.48 -2.26 -0.57
CA GLY A 245 -27.52 -3.47 -1.39
C GLY A 245 -27.46 -3.22 -2.90
N MET A 246 -26.92 -2.10 -3.34
CA MET A 246 -26.85 -1.74 -4.77
C MET A 246 -26.04 -2.75 -5.59
N ASN A 247 -26.48 -3.01 -6.83
CA ASN A 247 -25.86 -3.95 -7.79
C ASN A 247 -24.54 -3.41 -8.36
N ILE A 248 -23.60 -3.07 -7.47
CA ILE A 248 -22.26 -2.66 -7.87
C ILE A 248 -21.41 -3.91 -8.06
N HIS A 249 -20.67 -3.99 -9.16
CA HIS A 249 -19.78 -5.12 -9.44
C HIS A 249 -18.92 -5.46 -8.21
N PRO A 250 -18.94 -6.72 -7.73
CA PRO A 250 -18.17 -7.13 -6.55
C PRO A 250 -16.68 -7.13 -6.82
N VAL A 251 -16.26 -7.43 -8.04
CA VAL A 251 -14.87 -7.45 -8.48
C VAL A 251 -14.74 -6.67 -9.79
N THR A 252 -13.85 -5.69 -9.81
CA THR A 252 -13.53 -4.88 -10.98
C THR A 252 -12.02 -4.73 -11.14
N MET A 253 -11.59 -4.06 -12.17
CA MET A 253 -10.20 -3.69 -12.35
C MET A 253 -10.08 -2.24 -12.81
N ASP A 254 -9.01 -1.57 -12.39
CA ASP A 254 -8.65 -0.24 -12.83
C ASP A 254 -7.33 -0.28 -13.60
N LEU A 255 -7.23 0.50 -14.65
CA LEU A 255 -5.97 0.88 -15.27
C LEU A 255 -5.39 2.04 -14.46
N LEU A 256 -4.17 1.87 -13.95
CA LEU A 256 -3.47 2.87 -13.17
C LEU A 256 -2.24 3.36 -13.91
N PHE A 257 -2.06 4.67 -13.92
CA PHE A 257 -0.83 5.34 -14.33
C PHE A 257 -0.37 6.27 -13.21
N GLN A 258 0.92 6.19 -12.86
CA GLN A 258 1.53 7.04 -11.83
C GLN A 258 2.85 7.62 -12.34
N VAL A 259 3.13 8.83 -11.89
CA VAL A 259 4.40 9.51 -12.14
C VAL A 259 4.78 10.34 -10.92
N GLY A 260 6.05 10.31 -10.56
CA GLY A 260 6.47 11.05 -9.37
C GLY A 260 7.97 11.11 -9.17
N THR A 261 8.33 11.67 -8.03
CA THR A 261 9.72 11.80 -7.61
C THR A 261 9.83 11.72 -6.09
N GLY A 262 10.78 10.92 -5.61
CA GLY A 262 10.95 10.68 -4.18
C GLY A 262 9.68 10.11 -3.54
N CYS A 263 9.18 10.75 -2.51
CA CYS A 263 7.98 10.30 -1.78
C CYS A 263 6.66 10.83 -2.34
N MET A 264 6.65 11.61 -3.43
CA MET A 264 5.42 12.21 -3.98
C MET A 264 5.19 11.78 -5.42
N GLY A 265 3.95 11.42 -5.73
CA GLY A 265 3.51 11.10 -7.08
C GLY A 265 2.12 11.62 -7.37
N ALA A 266 1.85 11.79 -8.66
CA ALA A 266 0.51 12.00 -9.19
C ALA A 266 0.04 10.70 -9.84
N TYR A 267 -1.26 10.42 -9.78
CA TYR A 267 -1.84 9.25 -10.39
C TYR A 267 -3.11 9.58 -11.17
N PHE A 268 -3.37 8.75 -12.15
CA PHE A 268 -4.61 8.68 -12.91
C PHE A 268 -5.10 7.23 -12.95
N LYS A 269 -6.41 7.02 -12.71
CA LYS A 269 -7.06 5.71 -12.79
C LYS A 269 -8.28 5.78 -13.69
N TYR A 270 -8.50 4.71 -14.41
CA TYR A 270 -9.68 4.48 -15.25
C TYR A 270 -10.18 3.05 -15.07
N SER A 271 -11.46 2.88 -14.77
CA SER A 271 -12.12 1.57 -14.70
C SER A 271 -12.76 1.25 -16.05
N PRO A 272 -12.21 0.30 -16.83
CA PRO A 272 -12.82 -0.12 -18.09
C PRO A 272 -14.11 -0.93 -17.88
N ILE A 273 -14.32 -1.48 -16.68
CA ILE A 273 -15.54 -2.18 -16.30
C ILE A 273 -16.49 -1.17 -15.66
N GLU A 274 -17.75 -1.19 -16.07
CA GLU A 274 -18.79 -0.35 -15.49
C GLU A 274 -18.93 -0.58 -13.99
N MET A 275 -19.36 0.46 -13.26
CA MET A 275 -19.50 0.40 -11.82
C MET A 275 -20.60 -0.60 -11.37
N PHE A 276 -21.70 -0.66 -12.11
CA PHE A 276 -22.83 -1.53 -11.81
C PHE A 276 -22.82 -2.79 -12.67
N GLU A 277 -23.45 -3.85 -12.20
CA GLU A 277 -23.63 -5.08 -12.95
C GLU A 277 -24.43 -4.84 -14.22
N ASN A 278 -24.12 -5.57 -15.28
CA ASN A 278 -24.73 -5.41 -16.61
C ASN A 278 -26.27 -5.42 -16.51
N ASN A 279 -26.90 -4.40 -17.06
CA ASN A 279 -28.35 -4.17 -17.05
C ASN A 279 -28.98 -4.07 -15.64
N ARG A 280 -28.18 -3.86 -14.59
CA ARG A 280 -28.65 -3.73 -13.21
C ARG A 280 -28.33 -2.38 -12.58
N GLY A 281 -28.02 -1.38 -13.36
CA GLY A 281 -27.75 -0.04 -12.88
C GLY A 281 -27.32 0.91 -13.99
N PRO A 282 -27.02 2.16 -13.63
CA PRO A 282 -26.54 3.17 -14.56
C PRO A 282 -25.21 2.78 -15.22
N ALA A 283 -25.07 2.94 -16.52
CA ALA A 283 -23.88 2.64 -17.30
C ALA A 283 -22.84 3.75 -17.11
N VAL A 284 -21.95 3.61 -16.12
CA VAL A 284 -20.90 4.60 -15.81
C VAL A 284 -19.56 3.93 -15.51
N ASN A 285 -18.51 4.52 -16.04
CA ASN A 285 -17.13 4.10 -15.83
C ASN A 285 -16.42 5.08 -14.90
N PRO A 286 -15.94 4.64 -13.71
CA PRO A 286 -15.19 5.51 -12.80
C PRO A 286 -13.85 5.95 -13.37
N ILE A 287 -13.56 7.24 -13.19
CA ILE A 287 -12.21 7.79 -13.37
C ILE A 287 -11.79 8.53 -12.10
N SER A 288 -10.51 8.55 -11.82
CA SER A 288 -9.97 9.35 -10.72
C SER A 288 -8.56 9.83 -11.02
N PHE A 289 -8.21 10.96 -10.42
CA PHE A 289 -6.87 11.53 -10.46
C PHE A 289 -6.55 12.15 -9.10
N GLY A 290 -5.29 12.10 -8.72
CA GLY A 290 -4.89 12.59 -7.41
C GLY A 290 -3.39 12.57 -7.18
N LEU A 291 -3.04 12.82 -5.93
CA LEU A 291 -1.67 12.79 -5.44
C LEU A 291 -1.50 11.60 -4.49
N HIS A 292 -0.31 11.03 -4.48
CA HIS A 292 0.07 9.93 -3.61
C HIS A 292 1.35 10.30 -2.86
N LEU A 293 1.36 10.07 -1.55
CA LEU A 293 2.53 10.14 -0.68
C LEU A 293 2.99 8.73 -0.41
N HIS A 294 4.16 8.38 -0.92
CA HIS A 294 4.82 7.08 -0.74
C HIS A 294 5.63 7.07 0.56
N ILE A 295 5.71 5.90 1.19
CA ILE A 295 6.40 5.68 2.47
C ILE A 295 7.65 4.83 2.24
#